data_e4a05e471a0e9a9ebd7d44c91a02a32e
#
_entry.id   e4a05e471a0e9a9ebd7d44c91a02a32e
#
_cell.length_a   1.000
_cell.length_b   1.000
_cell.length_c   1.000
_cell.angle_alpha   90.00
_cell.angle_beta   90.00
_cell.angle_gamma   90.00
#
_symmetry.space_group_name_H-M   'P 1'
#
loop_
_entity.id
_entity.type
_entity.pdbx_description
1 polymer ?
#
loop_
_entity_poly.entity_id
_entity_poly.type
_entity_poly.pdbx_seq_one_letter_code
_entity_poly.pdbx_strand_id
1 'polypeptide(L)'
;MVREAQQWARATRFHLKIDDSEIKPFSNELSRQGEFIKNVEHGKPLAHKLQTIINGFLASEQGIAFTHACDIRQATIIRDTIFNPLTKTKLYQESSYDDKIRLVTVTEKLYNQSMRNGKNLLREIEHGRHNNLQSVYNRIDAYNPKEGRSDYLETGRKHALAGAETFIALNHTHPDNPLHQK
;
A
#
# COMPACT_ATOMS: atom_id res chain seq x y z
N MET A 1 -8.73 12.83 7.36
CA MET A 1 -9.95 12.61 6.52
C MET A 1 -11.23 13.15 7.17
N VAL A 2 -11.70 12.66 8.36
CA VAL A 2 -12.99 13.12 8.95
C VAL A 2 -13.01 14.62 9.20
N ARG A 3 -11.95 15.20 9.72
CA ARG A 3 -11.84 16.66 9.92
C ARG A 3 -11.84 17.44 8.60
N GLU A 4 -11.18 16.94 7.58
CA GLU A 4 -11.16 17.56 6.25
C GLU A 4 -12.55 17.53 5.61
N ALA A 5 -13.24 16.38 5.70
CA ALA A 5 -14.61 16.25 5.23
C ALA A 5 -15.59 17.15 6.01
N GLN A 6 -15.42 17.32 7.32
CA GLN A 6 -16.18 18.26 8.13
C GLN A 6 -15.99 19.72 7.66
N GLN A 7 -14.75 20.13 7.45
CA GLN A 7 -14.43 21.49 6.97
C GLN A 7 -15.00 21.74 5.59
N TRP A 8 -14.84 20.78 4.68
CA TRP A 8 -15.43 20.83 3.35
C TRP A 8 -16.95 20.96 3.42
N ALA A 9 -17.64 20.12 4.20
CA ALA A 9 -19.09 20.16 4.33
C ALA A 9 -19.60 21.50 4.91
N ARG A 10 -18.84 22.10 5.84
CA ARG A 10 -19.14 23.44 6.35
C ARG A 10 -18.97 24.53 5.28
N ALA A 11 -17.84 24.51 4.56
CA ALA A 11 -17.49 25.51 3.56
C ALA A 11 -18.44 25.48 2.35
N THR A 12 -18.83 24.30 1.90
CA THR A 12 -19.72 24.10 0.76
C THR A 12 -21.21 24.15 1.11
N ARG A 13 -21.55 24.33 2.40
CA ARG A 13 -22.92 24.23 2.89
C ARG A 13 -23.59 22.92 2.52
N PHE A 14 -22.82 21.81 2.57
CA PHE A 14 -23.36 20.49 2.30
C PHE A 14 -24.55 20.20 3.20
N HIS A 15 -25.54 19.47 2.72
CA HIS A 15 -26.82 19.24 3.44
C HIS A 15 -26.66 18.44 4.73
N LEU A 16 -25.57 17.69 4.89
CA LEU A 16 -25.20 16.98 6.13
C LEU A 16 -23.96 17.62 6.75
N LYS A 17 -23.86 17.60 8.08
CA LYS A 17 -22.73 18.19 8.83
C LYS A 17 -22.21 17.15 9.82
N ILE A 18 -20.91 17.21 10.09
CA ILE A 18 -20.26 16.47 11.17
C ILE A 18 -20.07 17.44 12.33
N ASP A 19 -20.59 17.10 13.50
CA ASP A 19 -20.36 17.86 14.71
C ASP A 19 -18.99 17.49 15.31
N ASP A 20 -18.42 18.40 16.14
CA ASP A 20 -17.10 18.16 16.70
C ASP A 20 -17.06 16.92 17.61
N SER A 21 -18.17 16.60 18.27
CA SER A 21 -18.35 15.39 19.08
C SER A 21 -18.36 14.10 18.26
N GLU A 22 -18.70 14.16 16.96
CA GLU A 22 -18.75 13.01 16.05
C GLU A 22 -17.40 12.69 15.41
N ILE A 23 -16.41 13.60 15.46
CA ILE A 23 -15.11 13.41 14.81
C ILE A 23 -14.41 12.14 15.30
N LYS A 24 -14.34 11.95 16.62
CA LYS A 24 -13.66 10.78 17.21
C LYS A 24 -14.39 9.48 16.91
N PRO A 25 -15.72 9.36 17.15
CA PRO A 25 -16.49 8.18 16.75
C PRO A 25 -16.33 7.86 15.26
N PHE A 26 -16.50 8.83 14.37
CA PHE A 26 -16.36 8.63 12.92
C PHE A 26 -14.96 8.27 12.48
N SER A 27 -13.92 8.86 13.12
CA SER A 27 -12.52 8.48 12.85
C SER A 27 -12.24 7.03 13.25
N ASN A 28 -12.77 6.58 14.38
CA ASN A 28 -12.67 5.19 14.81
C ASN A 28 -13.39 4.26 13.84
N GLU A 29 -14.55 4.66 13.34
CA GLU A 29 -15.33 3.88 12.38
C GLU A 29 -14.60 3.73 11.04
N LEU A 30 -13.96 4.78 10.53
CA LEU A 30 -13.14 4.72 9.31
C LEU A 30 -11.83 3.93 9.52
N SER A 31 -11.29 3.93 10.73
CA SER A 31 -10.03 3.28 11.08
C SER A 31 -10.19 1.83 11.51
N ARG A 32 -11.31 1.19 11.22
CA ARG A 32 -11.54 -0.22 11.58
C ARG A 32 -10.36 -1.07 11.16
N GLN A 33 -9.64 -1.61 12.15
CA GLN A 33 -8.48 -2.45 11.92
C GLN A 33 -8.85 -3.94 12.10
N GLY A 34 -7.92 -4.82 11.72
CA GLY A 34 -8.13 -6.25 11.56
C GLY A 34 -8.92 -6.99 12.66
N GLU A 35 -8.80 -6.61 13.93
CA GLU A 35 -9.59 -7.24 15.02
C GLU A 35 -11.03 -6.81 15.01
N PHE A 36 -11.30 -5.57 14.67
CA PHE A 36 -12.66 -5.03 14.51
C PHE A 36 -13.37 -5.68 13.32
N ILE A 37 -12.63 -5.92 12.23
CA ILE A 37 -13.13 -6.61 11.04
C ILE A 37 -13.39 -8.09 11.32
N LYS A 38 -12.61 -8.73 12.20
CA LYS A 38 -12.73 -10.15 12.54
C LYS A 38 -14.01 -10.49 13.30
N ASN A 39 -14.47 -9.61 14.17
CA ASN A 39 -15.58 -9.91 15.08
C ASN A 39 -16.92 -9.55 14.45
N VAL A 40 -17.60 -8.53 14.99
CA VAL A 40 -18.98 -8.18 14.65
C VAL A 40 -19.06 -7.15 13.52
N GLU A 41 -17.97 -6.43 13.28
CA GLU A 41 -17.94 -5.29 12.37
C GLU A 41 -17.49 -5.64 10.95
N HIS A 42 -17.13 -6.91 10.70
CA HIS A 42 -16.75 -7.34 9.36
C HIS A 42 -17.92 -7.21 8.39
N GLY A 43 -17.72 -6.42 7.34
CA GLY A 43 -18.78 -6.14 6.35
C GLY A 43 -19.87 -5.17 6.81
N LYS A 44 -19.82 -4.67 8.05
CA LYS A 44 -20.74 -3.64 8.49
C LYS A 44 -20.52 -2.34 7.72
N PRO A 45 -21.55 -1.78 7.08
CA PRO A 45 -21.42 -0.51 6.37
C PRO A 45 -21.09 0.63 7.35
N LEU A 46 -20.48 1.69 6.85
CA LEU A 46 -20.33 2.94 7.58
C LEU A 46 -21.70 3.53 7.89
N ALA A 47 -21.83 4.28 8.98
CA ALA A 47 -23.02 5.07 9.25
C ALA A 47 -23.37 5.92 8.01
N HIS A 48 -24.64 5.89 7.60
CA HIS A 48 -25.09 6.53 6.35
C HIS A 48 -24.64 8.00 6.25
N LYS A 49 -24.78 8.75 7.34
CA LYS A 49 -24.33 10.14 7.43
C LYS A 49 -22.84 10.29 7.11
N LEU A 50 -22.00 9.47 7.73
CA LEU A 50 -20.55 9.47 7.50
C LEU A 50 -20.22 9.09 6.07
N GLN A 51 -20.80 8.03 5.57
CA GLN A 51 -20.59 7.56 4.19
C GLN A 51 -20.94 8.64 3.17
N THR A 52 -22.09 9.30 3.33
CA THR A 52 -22.56 10.34 2.42
C THR A 52 -21.62 11.54 2.39
N ILE A 53 -21.18 12.00 3.57
CA ILE A 53 -20.26 13.15 3.66
C ILE A 53 -18.88 12.78 3.11
N ILE A 54 -18.36 11.61 3.44
CA ILE A 54 -17.04 11.15 2.94
C ILE A 54 -17.08 10.98 1.43
N ASN A 55 -18.11 10.36 0.87
CA ASN A 55 -18.24 10.21 -0.59
C ASN A 55 -18.34 11.58 -1.28
N GLY A 56 -19.11 12.51 -0.75
CA GLY A 56 -19.21 13.86 -1.29
C GLY A 56 -17.88 14.61 -1.22
N PHE A 57 -17.17 14.50 -0.11
CA PHE A 57 -15.82 15.07 0.04
C PHE A 57 -14.83 14.47 -0.96
N LEU A 58 -14.73 13.15 -1.05
CA LEU A 58 -13.78 12.48 -1.94
C LEU A 58 -14.06 12.74 -3.42
N ALA A 59 -15.32 13.02 -3.79
CA ALA A 59 -15.70 13.42 -5.14
C ALA A 59 -15.44 14.91 -5.45
N SER A 60 -15.11 15.72 -4.45
CA SER A 60 -14.80 17.14 -4.63
C SER A 60 -13.33 17.37 -5.01
N GLU A 61 -13.04 18.54 -5.61
CA GLU A 61 -11.65 18.94 -5.90
C GLU A 61 -10.76 18.91 -4.67
N GLN A 62 -11.27 19.33 -3.51
CA GLN A 62 -10.55 19.29 -2.24
C GLN A 62 -10.27 17.86 -1.77
N GLY A 63 -11.22 16.95 -1.93
CA GLY A 63 -11.06 15.54 -1.61
C GLY A 63 -10.08 14.84 -2.54
N ILE A 64 -10.11 15.13 -3.81
CA ILE A 64 -9.14 14.64 -4.81
C ILE A 64 -7.74 15.13 -4.44
N ALA A 65 -7.56 16.42 -4.17
CA ALA A 65 -6.27 16.96 -3.73
C ALA A 65 -5.77 16.35 -2.43
N PHE A 66 -6.68 16.12 -1.46
CA PHE A 66 -6.36 15.45 -0.20
C PHE A 66 -5.87 14.02 -0.43
N THR A 67 -6.58 13.25 -1.25
CA THR A 67 -6.21 11.87 -1.58
C THR A 67 -4.85 11.83 -2.25
N HIS A 68 -4.62 12.69 -3.24
CA HIS A 68 -3.34 12.79 -3.94
C HIS A 68 -2.19 13.14 -2.99
N ALA A 69 -2.40 14.07 -2.06
CA ALA A 69 -1.39 14.40 -1.04
C ALA A 69 -1.09 13.21 -0.10
N CYS A 70 -2.10 12.40 0.23
CA CYS A 70 -1.92 11.17 1.01
C CYS A 70 -1.11 10.12 0.23
N ASP A 71 -1.41 9.94 -1.05
CA ASP A 71 -0.72 8.99 -1.92
C ASP A 71 0.76 9.37 -2.09
N ILE A 72 1.06 10.65 -2.34
CA ILE A 72 2.43 11.15 -2.41
C ILE A 72 3.18 10.90 -1.11
N ARG A 73 2.54 11.18 0.03
CA ARG A 73 3.15 10.93 1.35
C ARG A 73 3.45 9.44 1.54
N GLN A 74 2.52 8.56 1.20
CA GLN A 74 2.71 7.12 1.32
C GLN A 74 3.82 6.63 0.38
N ALA A 75 3.83 7.06 -0.86
CA ALA A 75 4.89 6.75 -1.83
C ALA A 75 6.27 7.21 -1.32
N THR A 76 6.34 8.41 -0.74
CA THR A 76 7.58 8.93 -0.14
C THR A 76 8.06 8.05 1.02
N ILE A 77 7.15 7.66 1.92
CA ILE A 77 7.49 6.77 3.04
C ILE A 77 8.02 5.42 2.52
N ILE A 78 7.37 4.83 1.53
CA ILE A 78 7.79 3.55 0.93
C ILE A 78 9.14 3.71 0.27
N ARG A 79 9.33 4.76 -0.54
CA ARG A 79 10.60 5.07 -1.19
C ARG A 79 11.73 5.15 -0.17
N ASP A 80 11.55 5.92 0.90
CA ASP A 80 12.61 6.19 1.86
C ASP A 80 12.86 5.00 2.81
N THR A 81 11.81 4.22 3.12
CA THR A 81 11.90 3.11 4.06
C THR A 81 12.29 1.79 3.40
N ILE A 82 11.90 1.57 2.14
CA ILE A 82 12.10 0.29 1.44
C ILE A 82 12.95 0.49 0.19
N PHE A 83 12.53 1.31 -0.76
CA PHE A 83 13.19 1.41 -2.06
C PHE A 83 14.66 1.85 -1.92
N ASN A 84 14.91 2.99 -1.31
CA ASN A 84 16.26 3.54 -1.19
C ASN A 84 17.26 2.60 -0.46
N PRO A 85 16.89 1.96 0.68
CA PRO A 85 17.76 0.95 1.28
C PRO A 85 17.92 -0.29 0.42
N LEU A 86 16.83 -0.81 -0.18
CA LEU A 86 16.86 -2.01 -1.01
C LEU A 86 17.80 -1.86 -2.21
N THR A 87 17.80 -0.69 -2.86
CA THR A 87 18.69 -0.42 -4.02
C THR A 87 20.18 -0.47 -3.68
N LYS A 88 20.55 -0.38 -2.41
CA LYS A 88 21.94 -0.47 -1.93
C LYS A 88 22.36 -1.90 -1.61
N THR A 89 21.45 -2.85 -1.61
CA THR A 89 21.76 -4.24 -1.29
C THR A 89 22.48 -4.93 -2.43
N LYS A 90 23.34 -5.90 -2.09
CA LYS A 90 24.04 -6.72 -3.07
C LYS A 90 23.07 -7.43 -4.01
N LEU A 91 22.00 -8.01 -3.44
CA LEU A 91 20.97 -8.70 -4.22
C LEU A 91 20.40 -7.80 -5.32
N TYR A 92 20.04 -6.55 -4.99
CA TYR A 92 19.52 -5.61 -5.97
C TYR A 92 20.57 -5.26 -7.03
N GLN A 93 21.79 -4.94 -6.60
CA GLN A 93 22.84 -4.48 -7.52
C GLN A 93 23.22 -5.54 -8.55
N GLU A 94 23.28 -6.81 -8.15
CA GLU A 94 23.64 -7.94 -9.00
C GLU A 94 22.46 -8.51 -9.81
N SER A 95 21.22 -8.09 -9.53
CA SER A 95 20.03 -8.54 -10.25
C SER A 95 19.94 -7.92 -11.65
N SER A 96 19.32 -8.65 -12.59
CA SER A 96 18.92 -8.11 -13.88
C SER A 96 17.90 -6.97 -13.69
N TYR A 97 17.68 -6.17 -14.74
CA TYR A 97 16.70 -5.07 -14.70
C TYR A 97 15.30 -5.57 -14.32
N ASP A 98 14.85 -6.65 -14.96
CA ASP A 98 13.55 -7.25 -14.69
C ASP A 98 13.44 -7.78 -13.26
N ASP A 99 14.51 -8.39 -12.76
CA ASP A 99 14.53 -8.90 -11.38
C ASP A 99 14.59 -7.78 -10.34
N LYS A 100 15.18 -6.65 -10.66
CA LYS A 100 15.09 -5.44 -9.84
C LYS A 100 13.65 -4.97 -9.69
N ILE A 101 12.88 -4.95 -10.79
CA ILE A 101 11.45 -4.58 -10.78
C ILE A 101 10.69 -5.56 -9.90
N ARG A 102 10.88 -6.88 -10.10
CA ARG A 102 10.22 -7.91 -9.29
C ARG A 102 10.54 -7.77 -7.81
N LEU A 103 11.82 -7.61 -7.49
CA LEU A 103 12.31 -7.48 -6.11
C LEU A 103 11.70 -6.28 -5.39
N VAL A 104 11.72 -5.10 -6.04
CA VAL A 104 11.10 -3.88 -5.51
C VAL A 104 9.62 -4.09 -5.28
N THR A 105 8.91 -4.56 -6.30
CA THR A 105 7.45 -4.70 -6.27
C THR A 105 6.98 -5.64 -5.15
N VAL A 106 7.62 -6.79 -4.95
CA VAL A 106 7.20 -7.72 -3.90
C VAL A 106 7.57 -7.22 -2.50
N THR A 107 8.70 -6.54 -2.35
CA THR A 107 9.15 -6.01 -1.05
C THR A 107 8.28 -4.84 -0.61
N GLU A 108 7.95 -3.93 -1.51
CA GLU A 108 7.03 -2.82 -1.23
C GLU A 108 5.61 -3.31 -0.96
N LYS A 109 5.14 -4.31 -1.70
CA LYS A 109 3.84 -4.93 -1.45
C LYS A 109 3.77 -5.55 -0.07
N LEU A 110 4.80 -6.29 0.34
CA LEU A 110 4.88 -6.86 1.69
C LEU A 110 4.86 -5.76 2.76
N TYR A 111 5.62 -4.68 2.55
CA TYR A 111 5.63 -3.55 3.48
C TYR A 111 4.24 -2.90 3.60
N ASN A 112 3.52 -2.74 2.50
CA ASN A 112 2.17 -2.20 2.47
C ASN A 112 1.16 -3.10 3.21
N GLN A 113 1.32 -4.42 3.10
CA GLN A 113 0.45 -5.39 3.79
C GLN A 113 0.84 -5.57 5.25
N SER A 114 2.13 -5.49 5.56
CA SER A 114 2.70 -5.66 6.89
C SER A 114 4.02 -4.91 7.00
N MET A 115 3.96 -3.69 7.54
CA MET A 115 5.16 -2.86 7.76
C MET A 115 6.27 -3.61 8.50
N ARG A 116 5.90 -4.41 9.52
CA ARG A 116 6.85 -5.19 10.31
C ARG A 116 7.57 -6.22 9.46
N ASN A 117 6.84 -7.00 8.69
CA ASN A 117 7.42 -8.05 7.85
C ASN A 117 8.23 -7.46 6.71
N GLY A 118 7.76 -6.36 6.09
CA GLY A 118 8.52 -5.65 5.06
C GLY A 118 9.87 -5.14 5.55
N LYS A 119 9.90 -4.51 6.74
CA LYS A 119 11.17 -4.06 7.37
C LYS A 119 12.07 -5.24 7.76
N ASN A 120 11.50 -6.36 8.22
CA ASN A 120 12.27 -7.54 8.57
C ASN A 120 12.89 -8.17 7.32
N LEU A 121 12.12 -8.33 6.25
CA LEU A 121 12.63 -8.85 4.98
C LEU A 121 13.76 -7.98 4.43
N LEU A 122 13.57 -6.65 4.40
CA LEU A 122 14.62 -5.74 3.96
C LEU A 122 15.90 -5.94 4.76
N ARG A 123 15.81 -6.01 6.10
CA ARG A 123 16.98 -6.26 6.95
C ARG A 123 17.64 -7.60 6.66
N GLU A 124 16.86 -8.64 6.39
CA GLU A 124 17.39 -9.96 6.02
C GLU A 124 18.14 -9.89 4.67
N ILE A 125 17.64 -9.12 3.68
CA ILE A 125 18.31 -8.89 2.41
C ILE A 125 19.61 -8.08 2.60
N GLU A 126 19.56 -7.00 3.40
CA GLU A 126 20.74 -6.17 3.74
C GLU A 126 21.88 -7.01 4.37
N HIS A 127 21.52 -8.01 5.18
CA HIS A 127 22.48 -8.92 5.81
C HIS A 127 22.87 -10.12 4.91
N GLY A 128 22.47 -10.12 3.64
CA GLY A 128 22.85 -11.15 2.68
C GLY A 128 22.22 -12.54 2.94
N ARG A 129 21.10 -12.60 3.66
CA ARG A 129 20.39 -13.86 3.93
C ARG A 129 19.63 -14.39 2.71
N HIS A 130 19.45 -13.53 1.72
CA HIS A 130 18.79 -13.83 0.45
C HIS A 130 19.73 -13.49 -0.69
N ASN A 131 20.05 -14.47 -1.54
CA ASN A 131 20.97 -14.34 -2.65
C ASN A 131 20.29 -14.41 -4.04
N ASN A 132 18.98 -14.61 -4.08
CA ASN A 132 18.16 -14.63 -5.28
C ASN A 132 16.69 -14.34 -4.95
N LEU A 133 15.92 -14.03 -5.98
CA LEU A 133 14.48 -13.72 -5.86
C LEU A 133 13.67 -14.86 -5.26
N GLN A 134 13.98 -16.12 -5.62
CA GLN A 134 13.21 -17.25 -5.12
C GLN A 134 13.33 -17.37 -3.60
N SER A 135 14.49 -17.09 -3.03
CA SER A 135 14.67 -17.07 -1.58
C SER A 135 13.84 -15.97 -0.90
N VAL A 136 13.70 -14.82 -1.54
CA VAL A 136 12.83 -13.72 -1.08
C VAL A 136 11.36 -14.15 -1.13
N TYR A 137 10.91 -14.78 -2.21
CA TYR A 137 9.54 -15.25 -2.36
C TYR A 137 9.18 -16.28 -1.30
N ASN A 138 10.05 -17.28 -1.11
CA ASN A 138 9.88 -18.31 -0.08
C ASN A 138 9.78 -17.68 1.31
N ARG A 139 10.56 -16.62 1.56
CA ARG A 139 10.51 -15.91 2.84
C ARG A 139 9.21 -15.15 3.04
N ILE A 140 8.68 -14.50 2.00
CA ILE A 140 7.38 -13.81 2.06
C ILE A 140 6.27 -14.82 2.36
N ASP A 141 6.27 -15.96 1.68
CA ASP A 141 5.28 -17.02 1.86
C ASP A 141 5.36 -17.68 3.26
N ALA A 142 6.56 -17.71 3.84
CA ALA A 142 6.79 -18.21 5.19
C ALA A 142 6.41 -17.24 6.33
N TYR A 143 6.16 -15.96 6.04
CA TYR A 143 5.59 -15.06 7.03
C TYR A 143 4.14 -15.46 7.30
N ASN A 144 3.95 -16.25 8.35
CA ASN A 144 2.64 -16.69 8.77
C ASN A 144 1.82 -15.51 9.30
N PRO A 145 0.74 -15.09 8.64
CA PRO A 145 -0.21 -14.21 9.26
C PRO A 145 -0.95 -15.01 10.34
N LYS A 146 -1.35 -14.33 11.41
CA LYS A 146 -2.20 -14.89 12.47
C LYS A 146 -3.33 -15.73 11.87
N GLU A 147 -3.71 -16.81 12.55
CA GLU A 147 -4.75 -17.77 12.15
C GLU A 147 -5.89 -17.21 11.30
N GLY A 148 -6.21 -17.90 10.21
CA GLY A 148 -7.29 -17.59 9.29
C GLY A 148 -6.96 -16.71 8.09
N ARG A 149 -5.68 -16.34 7.86
CA ARG A 149 -5.20 -15.61 6.68
C ARG A 149 -3.89 -16.18 6.15
N SER A 150 -3.76 -17.49 6.11
CA SER A 150 -2.52 -18.18 5.75
C SER A 150 -1.97 -17.84 4.36
N ASP A 151 -2.82 -17.44 3.44
CA ASP A 151 -2.51 -17.13 2.05
C ASP A 151 -2.43 -15.62 1.73
N TYR A 152 -2.77 -14.72 2.67
CA TYR A 152 -2.89 -13.30 2.39
C TYR A 152 -1.60 -12.66 1.86
N LEU A 153 -0.46 -13.00 2.43
CA LEU A 153 0.84 -12.45 1.99
C LEU A 153 1.31 -13.12 0.71
N GLU A 154 1.13 -14.42 0.58
CA GLU A 154 1.41 -15.16 -0.65
C GLU A 154 0.56 -14.64 -1.82
N THR A 155 -0.73 -14.50 -1.62
CA THR A 155 -1.65 -13.93 -2.61
C THR A 155 -1.25 -12.51 -2.99
N GLY A 156 -0.88 -11.67 -2.01
CA GLY A 156 -0.37 -10.33 -2.24
C GLY A 156 0.90 -10.33 -3.08
N ARG A 157 1.83 -11.24 -2.81
CA ARG A 157 3.05 -11.41 -3.61
C ARG A 157 2.73 -11.84 -5.05
N LYS A 158 1.84 -12.81 -5.22
CA LYS A 158 1.42 -13.27 -6.57
C LYS A 158 0.82 -12.14 -7.39
N HIS A 159 -0.07 -11.33 -6.81
CA HIS A 159 -0.65 -10.17 -7.49
C HIS A 159 0.40 -9.10 -7.80
N ALA A 160 1.33 -8.85 -6.90
CA ALA A 160 2.42 -7.91 -7.13
C ALA A 160 3.31 -8.35 -8.30
N LEU A 161 3.65 -9.65 -8.35
CA LEU A 161 4.41 -10.21 -9.47
C LEU A 161 3.66 -10.11 -10.80
N ALA A 162 2.38 -10.42 -10.83
CA ALA A 162 1.58 -10.26 -12.06
C ALA A 162 1.60 -8.82 -12.57
N GLY A 163 1.52 -7.83 -11.68
CA GLY A 163 1.69 -6.41 -12.02
C GLY A 163 3.09 -6.09 -12.53
N ALA A 164 4.13 -6.63 -11.89
CA ALA A 164 5.52 -6.47 -12.32
C ALA A 164 5.75 -7.05 -13.71
N GLU A 165 5.25 -8.26 -14.00
CA GLU A 165 5.37 -8.89 -15.33
C GLU A 165 4.68 -8.06 -16.41
N THR A 166 3.50 -7.52 -16.11
CA THR A 166 2.79 -6.61 -17.05
C THR A 166 3.63 -5.36 -17.32
N PHE A 167 4.20 -4.75 -16.30
CA PHE A 167 5.06 -3.58 -16.45
C PHE A 167 6.33 -3.91 -17.25
N ILE A 168 6.99 -5.04 -16.96
CA ILE A 168 8.17 -5.52 -17.68
C ILE A 168 7.85 -5.71 -19.16
N ALA A 169 6.74 -6.40 -19.48
CA ALA A 169 6.32 -6.64 -20.85
C ALA A 169 6.06 -5.34 -21.62
N LEU A 170 5.35 -4.38 -21.00
CA LEU A 170 5.10 -3.07 -21.58
C LEU A 170 6.40 -2.29 -21.78
N ASN A 171 7.31 -2.34 -20.81
CA ASN A 171 8.59 -1.65 -20.89
C ASN A 171 9.47 -2.21 -22.00
N HIS A 172 9.54 -3.52 -22.17
CA HIS A 172 10.27 -4.17 -23.25
C HIS A 172 9.73 -3.85 -24.65
N THR A 173 8.44 -3.53 -24.77
CA THR A 173 7.80 -3.19 -26.05
C THR A 173 7.77 -1.67 -26.32
N HIS A 174 8.10 -0.83 -25.35
CA HIS A 174 8.05 0.61 -25.52
C HIS A 174 9.22 1.11 -26.38
N PRO A 175 8.96 1.91 -27.44
CA PRO A 175 9.99 2.37 -28.38
C PRO A 175 11.07 3.24 -27.72
N ASP A 176 10.71 3.98 -26.67
CA ASP A 176 11.63 4.87 -25.94
C ASP A 176 12.33 4.16 -24.77
N ASN A 177 12.22 2.84 -24.66
CA ASN A 177 12.88 2.10 -23.59
C ASN A 177 14.41 2.23 -23.74
N PRO A 178 15.13 2.78 -22.74
CA PRO A 178 16.59 2.93 -22.80
C PRO A 178 17.35 1.61 -22.97
N LEU A 179 16.72 0.46 -22.67
CA LEU A 179 17.31 -0.87 -22.95
C LEU A 179 17.34 -1.21 -24.45
N HIS A 180 16.56 -0.52 -25.28
CA HIS A 180 16.58 -0.66 -26.74
C HIS A 180 17.56 0.29 -27.43
N GLN A 181 18.10 1.26 -26.71
CA GLN A 181 19.13 2.17 -27.21
C GLN A 181 20.50 1.53 -26.99
N LYS A 182 20.88 0.60 -27.90
CA LYS A 182 22.23 0.08 -28.01
C LYS A 182 22.92 0.70 -29.20
#